data_40421cefd4653eb79881111cdc6b7f38
#
_entry.id   40421cefd4653eb79881111cdc6b7f38
#
_cell.length_a   1.000
_cell.length_b   1.000
_cell.length_c   1.000
_cell.angle_alpha   90.00
_cell.angle_beta   90.00
_cell.angle_gamma   90.00
#
_symmetry.space_group_name_H-M   'P 1'
#
loop_
_entity.id
_entity.type
_entity.pdbx_description
1 polymer ?
#
loop_
_entity_poly.entity_id
_entity_poly.type
_entity_poly.pdbx_seq_one_letter_code
_entity_poly.pdbx_strand_id
1 'polypeptide(L)'
;MRNFRAIRNDTHTCSIIARFRNKQSRLVLLVVLSPHLGLLLLSFARIWSFSVLPDDYTLANYATVFADSTGMITNTLLYCGLAATIDVVIGVAIAYLILRTRIPARQWLDFAASAAIAVPGIVLAIGYLRTFQSFEIGGVPITQTWLLIMLAYSVRRLPYALRSCMAALQQVNLSLEEAAEMLG
;
A
#
# COMPACT_ATOMS: atom_id res chain seq x y z
N MET A 1 35.48 -12.88 -31.81
CA MET A 1 34.23 -12.44 -32.47
C MET A 1 33.06 -13.04 -31.72
N ARG A 2 32.53 -12.38 -30.73
CA ARG A 2 31.28 -12.74 -30.00
C ARG A 2 30.41 -11.52 -29.85
N ASN A 3 29.30 -11.57 -30.50
CA ASN A 3 28.21 -10.65 -30.70
C ASN A 3 27.83 -9.75 -29.51
N PHE A 4 27.92 -8.48 -29.73
CA PHE A 4 27.14 -7.41 -29.12
C PHE A 4 25.65 -7.63 -29.41
N ARG A 5 24.93 -8.30 -28.48
CA ARG A 5 23.46 -8.34 -28.43
C ARG A 5 22.99 -7.87 -27.08
N ALA A 6 23.22 -6.62 -26.79
CA ALA A 6 22.74 -6.02 -25.55
C ALA A 6 22.33 -4.55 -25.77
N ILE A 7 21.47 -4.27 -26.73
CA ILE A 7 20.72 -3.02 -26.79
C ILE A 7 19.35 -3.38 -27.36
N ARG A 8 18.52 -3.99 -26.52
CA ARG A 8 17.10 -4.25 -26.86
C ARG A 8 16.16 -3.86 -25.68
N ASN A 9 16.52 -2.89 -24.86
CA ASN A 9 15.67 -2.44 -23.75
C ASN A 9 14.95 -1.13 -24.01
N ASP A 10 15.21 -0.42 -25.13
CA ASP A 10 14.52 0.84 -25.40
C ASP A 10 13.18 0.67 -26.12
N THR A 11 12.88 -0.53 -26.61
CA THR A 11 11.64 -0.80 -27.35
C THR A 11 10.41 -0.90 -26.44
N HIS A 12 10.56 -1.29 -25.17
CA HIS A 12 9.42 -1.44 -24.25
C HIS A 12 8.87 -0.09 -23.77
N THR A 13 9.72 0.85 -23.45
CA THR A 13 9.28 2.20 -23.02
C THR A 13 8.65 2.95 -24.19
N CYS A 14 9.24 2.85 -25.38
CA CYS A 14 8.67 3.42 -26.59
C CYS A 14 7.34 2.76 -27.00
N SER A 15 7.18 1.46 -26.74
CA SER A 15 5.93 0.72 -27.03
C SER A 15 4.78 1.12 -26.10
N ILE A 16 5.06 1.45 -24.83
CA ILE A 16 4.05 1.92 -23.88
C ILE A 16 3.53 3.28 -24.32
N ILE A 17 4.42 4.23 -24.65
CA ILE A 17 4.04 5.56 -25.12
C ILE A 17 3.29 5.47 -26.47
N ALA A 18 3.71 4.58 -27.37
CA ALA A 18 3.03 4.34 -28.64
C ALA A 18 1.64 3.70 -28.46
N ARG A 19 1.44 2.89 -27.39
CA ARG A 19 0.16 2.28 -27.06
C ARG A 19 -0.85 3.32 -26.57
N PHE A 20 -0.41 4.37 -25.87
CA PHE A 20 -1.28 5.51 -25.48
C PHE A 20 -1.72 6.38 -26.67
N ARG A 21 -1.13 6.22 -27.83
CA ARG A 21 -1.51 6.91 -29.07
C ARG A 21 -2.72 6.26 -29.77
N ASN A 22 -3.11 5.07 -29.39
CA ASN A 22 -4.26 4.38 -29.99
C ASN A 22 -5.59 4.94 -29.42
N LYS A 23 -6.59 5.19 -30.28
CA LYS A 23 -7.91 5.72 -29.88
C LYS A 23 -8.58 4.91 -28.76
N GLN A 24 -8.43 3.59 -28.80
CA GLN A 24 -8.95 2.68 -27.76
C GLN A 24 -8.32 2.91 -26.38
N SER A 25 -7.00 3.09 -26.33
CA SER A 25 -6.30 3.35 -25.06
C SER A 25 -6.69 4.68 -24.44
N ARG A 26 -6.95 5.70 -25.27
CA ARG A 26 -7.43 7.01 -24.79
C ARG A 26 -8.85 6.92 -24.23
N LEU A 27 -9.72 6.17 -24.88
CA LEU A 27 -11.09 5.93 -24.39
C LEU A 27 -11.09 5.20 -23.05
N VAL A 28 -10.30 4.12 -22.94
CA VAL A 28 -10.16 3.39 -21.67
C VAL A 28 -9.61 4.31 -20.58
N LEU A 29 -8.60 5.11 -20.89
CA LEU A 29 -8.03 6.07 -19.94
C LEU A 29 -9.07 7.10 -19.47
N LEU A 30 -9.87 7.66 -20.39
CA LEU A 30 -10.94 8.61 -20.07
C LEU A 30 -12.00 7.99 -19.17
N VAL A 31 -12.42 6.76 -19.47
CA VAL A 31 -13.41 6.03 -18.64
C VAL A 31 -12.84 5.75 -17.24
N VAL A 32 -11.58 5.32 -17.15
CA VAL A 32 -10.93 5.03 -15.85
C VAL A 32 -10.69 6.31 -15.05
N LEU A 33 -10.37 7.42 -15.71
CA LEU A 33 -10.14 8.71 -15.04
C LEU A 33 -11.43 9.47 -14.73
N SER A 34 -12.55 9.16 -15.38
CA SER A 34 -13.80 9.91 -15.21
C SER A 34 -14.25 10.04 -13.76
N PRO A 35 -14.26 9.00 -12.90
CA PRO A 35 -14.63 9.17 -11.51
C PRO A 35 -13.65 10.05 -10.73
N HIS A 36 -12.36 10.02 -11.07
CA HIS A 36 -11.35 10.87 -10.43
C HIS A 36 -11.52 12.35 -10.83
N LEU A 37 -11.85 12.60 -12.10
CA LEU A 37 -12.17 13.94 -12.58
C LEU A 37 -13.47 14.44 -11.95
N GLY A 38 -14.47 13.59 -11.78
CA GLY A 38 -15.71 13.91 -11.07
C GLY A 38 -15.45 14.31 -9.61
N LEU A 39 -14.63 13.57 -8.89
CA LEU A 39 -14.23 13.91 -7.52
C LEU A 39 -13.44 15.22 -7.45
N LEU A 40 -12.56 15.44 -8.43
CA LEU A 40 -11.81 16.69 -8.52
C LEU A 40 -12.76 17.88 -8.72
N LEU A 41 -13.70 17.80 -9.66
CA LEU A 41 -14.71 18.82 -9.88
C LEU A 41 -15.58 19.04 -8.65
N LEU A 42 -16.02 17.96 -8.00
CA LEU A 42 -16.81 18.01 -6.78
C LEU A 42 -16.05 18.71 -5.64
N SER A 43 -14.74 18.53 -5.53
CA SER A 43 -13.94 19.18 -4.48
C SER A 43 -13.91 20.71 -4.59
N PHE A 44 -14.07 21.24 -5.83
CA PHE A 44 -14.15 22.68 -6.09
C PHE A 44 -15.60 23.18 -6.17
N ALA A 45 -16.60 22.31 -6.22
CA ALA A 45 -17.98 22.72 -6.33
C ALA A 45 -18.50 23.21 -4.97
N ARG A 46 -19.26 24.32 -4.97
CA ARG A 46 -20.00 24.77 -3.79
C ARG A 46 -21.20 23.88 -3.54
N ILE A 47 -22.02 23.71 -4.57
CA ILE A 47 -23.14 22.77 -4.62
C ILE A 47 -23.17 22.23 -6.04
N TRP A 48 -23.30 20.91 -6.19
CA TRP A 48 -23.44 20.28 -7.50
C TRP A 48 -24.65 19.34 -7.47
N SER A 49 -25.76 19.77 -8.09
CA SER A 49 -27.00 19.03 -8.15
C SER A 49 -27.63 19.17 -9.52
N PHE A 50 -27.97 18.04 -10.15
CA PHE A 50 -28.77 17.97 -11.38
C PHE A 50 -28.24 18.69 -12.64
N SER A 51 -27.02 19.22 -12.61
CA SER A 51 -26.35 19.86 -13.76
C SER A 51 -25.15 19.03 -14.23
N VAL A 52 -24.72 19.25 -15.48
CA VAL A 52 -23.54 18.56 -16.04
C VAL A 52 -22.24 19.05 -15.43
N LEU A 53 -22.19 20.33 -15.08
CA LEU A 53 -21.05 20.99 -14.43
C LEU A 53 -21.56 21.79 -13.22
N PRO A 54 -20.72 22.02 -12.19
CA PRO A 54 -21.08 22.88 -11.07
C PRO A 54 -21.37 24.31 -11.53
N ASP A 55 -22.38 24.94 -10.95
CA ASP A 55 -22.74 26.33 -11.24
C ASP A 55 -21.77 27.31 -10.59
N ASP A 56 -21.29 26.98 -9.38
CA ASP A 56 -20.34 27.81 -8.60
C ASP A 56 -19.12 27.00 -8.15
N TYR A 57 -17.96 27.64 -8.21
CA TYR A 57 -16.69 27.07 -7.75
C TYR A 57 -16.19 27.79 -6.49
N THR A 58 -15.64 27.01 -5.54
CA THR A 58 -15.15 27.52 -4.26
C THR A 58 -13.96 26.72 -3.74
N LEU A 59 -13.11 27.37 -2.97
CA LEU A 59 -12.06 26.73 -2.18
C LEU A 59 -12.47 26.53 -0.71
N ALA A 60 -13.69 26.93 -0.33
CA ALA A 60 -14.18 26.85 1.04
C ALA A 60 -14.17 25.39 1.58
N ASN A 61 -14.42 24.39 0.73
CA ASN A 61 -14.35 22.99 1.11
C ASN A 61 -12.97 22.62 1.68
N TYR A 62 -11.90 23.10 1.05
CA TYR A 62 -10.53 22.87 1.52
C TYR A 62 -10.27 23.62 2.83
N ALA A 63 -10.72 24.86 2.95
CA ALA A 63 -10.60 25.64 4.19
C ALA A 63 -11.29 24.94 5.36
N THR A 64 -12.50 24.42 5.15
CA THR A 64 -13.26 23.65 6.16
C THR A 64 -12.53 22.35 6.54
N VAL A 65 -12.02 21.60 5.54
CA VAL A 65 -11.25 20.36 5.81
C VAL A 65 -10.02 20.66 6.65
N PHE A 66 -9.25 21.69 6.33
CA PHE A 66 -8.06 22.06 7.10
C PHE A 66 -8.39 22.66 8.48
N ALA A 67 -9.54 23.31 8.66
CA ALA A 67 -9.96 23.82 9.96
C ALA A 67 -10.48 22.69 10.86
N ASP A 68 -11.37 21.83 10.34
CA ASP A 68 -12.14 20.92 11.17
C ASP A 68 -11.56 19.50 11.20
N SER A 69 -10.79 19.09 10.18
CA SER A 69 -10.33 17.71 10.03
C SER A 69 -8.83 17.51 10.21
N THR A 70 -8.08 18.54 10.60
CA THR A 70 -6.61 18.46 10.78
C THR A 70 -6.22 17.36 11.76
N GLY A 71 -6.96 17.17 12.86
CA GLY A 71 -6.73 16.10 13.82
C GLY A 71 -6.89 14.72 13.22
N MET A 72 -7.91 14.50 12.38
CA MET A 72 -8.11 13.22 11.67
C MET A 72 -7.01 12.95 10.65
N ILE A 73 -6.58 13.96 9.91
CA ILE A 73 -5.47 13.86 8.97
C ILE A 73 -4.19 13.46 9.70
N THR A 74 -3.85 14.15 10.78
CA THR A 74 -2.65 13.87 11.59
C THR A 74 -2.69 12.47 12.17
N ASN A 75 -3.81 12.05 12.76
CA ASN A 75 -3.98 10.71 13.29
C ASN A 75 -3.84 9.64 12.20
N THR A 76 -4.40 9.87 11.01
CA THR A 76 -4.28 8.95 9.88
C THR A 76 -2.82 8.79 9.44
N LEU A 77 -2.10 9.90 9.28
CA LEU A 77 -0.69 9.87 8.91
C LEU A 77 0.16 9.16 9.96
N LEU A 78 -0.09 9.41 11.24
CA LEU A 78 0.62 8.79 12.35
C LEU A 78 0.38 7.28 12.41
N TYR A 79 -0.88 6.86 12.40
CA TYR A 79 -1.21 5.43 12.53
C TYR A 79 -0.79 4.64 11.29
N CYS A 80 -0.99 5.18 10.09
CA CYS A 80 -0.53 4.55 8.86
C CYS A 80 1.00 4.53 8.78
N GLY A 81 1.68 5.59 9.21
CA GLY A 81 3.14 5.64 9.25
C GLY A 81 3.74 4.63 10.23
N LEU A 82 3.18 4.52 11.43
CA LEU A 82 3.59 3.50 12.41
C LEU A 82 3.35 2.08 11.88
N ALA A 83 2.15 1.82 11.34
CA ALA A 83 1.83 0.52 10.75
C ALA A 83 2.79 0.16 9.61
N ALA A 84 3.06 1.09 8.69
CA ALA A 84 3.97 0.88 7.59
C ALA A 84 5.41 0.60 8.06
N THR A 85 5.87 1.28 9.12
CA THR A 85 7.21 1.04 9.70
C THR A 85 7.29 -0.37 10.30
N ILE A 86 6.28 -0.79 11.05
CA ILE A 86 6.18 -2.16 11.59
C ILE A 86 6.18 -3.17 10.45
N ASP A 87 5.40 -2.94 9.41
CA ASP A 87 5.29 -3.83 8.25
C ASP A 87 6.62 -3.98 7.50
N VAL A 88 7.38 -2.90 7.36
CA VAL A 88 8.71 -2.96 6.75
C VAL A 88 9.66 -3.80 7.61
N VAL A 89 9.71 -3.57 8.92
CA VAL A 89 10.57 -4.33 9.83
C VAL A 89 10.23 -5.82 9.81
N ILE A 90 8.95 -6.15 9.96
CA ILE A 90 8.48 -7.55 9.95
C ILE A 90 8.66 -8.15 8.56
N GLY A 91 8.33 -7.39 7.50
CA GLY A 91 8.44 -7.83 6.11
C GLY A 91 9.89 -8.15 5.72
N VAL A 92 10.86 -7.31 6.12
CA VAL A 92 12.29 -7.58 5.90
C VAL A 92 12.73 -8.82 6.66
N ALA A 93 12.34 -8.97 7.93
CA ALA A 93 12.70 -10.13 8.74
C ALA A 93 12.16 -11.43 8.12
N ILE A 94 10.88 -11.47 7.74
CA ILE A 94 10.27 -12.64 7.10
C ILE A 94 10.90 -12.90 5.73
N ALA A 95 11.12 -11.86 4.91
CA ALA A 95 11.74 -12.00 3.60
C ALA A 95 13.15 -12.57 3.70
N TYR A 96 13.94 -12.11 4.68
CA TYR A 96 15.27 -12.64 4.96
C TYR A 96 15.22 -14.12 5.36
N LEU A 97 14.32 -14.49 6.28
CA LEU A 97 14.13 -15.87 6.69
C LEU A 97 13.75 -16.79 5.50
N ILE A 98 12.88 -16.32 4.61
CA ILE A 98 12.43 -17.11 3.45
C ILE A 98 13.54 -17.26 2.40
N LEU A 99 14.28 -16.18 2.11
CA LEU A 99 15.22 -16.14 0.98
C LEU A 99 16.65 -16.53 1.35
N ARG A 100 17.10 -16.22 2.57
CA ARG A 100 18.50 -16.38 3.01
C ARG A 100 18.70 -17.53 3.99
N THR A 101 17.62 -18.12 4.52
CA THR A 101 17.73 -19.23 5.47
C THR A 101 17.13 -20.52 4.91
N ARG A 102 17.54 -21.66 5.47
CA ARG A 102 17.05 -23.00 5.10
C ARG A 102 16.03 -23.53 6.12
N ILE A 103 15.20 -22.68 6.68
CA ILE A 103 14.19 -23.10 7.67
C ILE A 103 13.14 -23.98 7.00
N PRO A 104 12.84 -25.18 7.53
CA PRO A 104 11.90 -26.12 6.90
C PRO A 104 10.46 -25.57 6.78
N ALA A 105 10.08 -24.66 7.67
CA ALA A 105 8.74 -24.06 7.72
C ALA A 105 8.57 -22.76 6.90
N ARG A 106 9.55 -22.38 6.07
CA ARG A 106 9.54 -21.09 5.34
C ARG A 106 8.29 -20.87 4.49
N GLN A 107 7.72 -21.92 3.90
CA GLN A 107 6.50 -21.82 3.10
C GLN A 107 5.27 -21.47 3.93
N TRP A 108 5.22 -21.94 5.19
CA TRP A 108 4.15 -21.61 6.12
C TRP A 108 4.24 -20.14 6.57
N LEU A 109 5.44 -19.58 6.70
CA LEU A 109 5.62 -18.14 6.97
C LEU A 109 5.06 -17.30 5.84
N ASP A 110 5.38 -17.65 4.59
CA ASP A 110 4.85 -16.95 3.42
C ASP A 110 3.33 -17.07 3.32
N PHE A 111 2.80 -18.29 3.54
CA PHE A 111 1.36 -18.53 3.56
C PHE A 111 0.65 -17.72 4.66
N ALA A 112 1.15 -17.79 5.90
CA ALA A 112 0.55 -17.08 7.03
C ALA A 112 0.56 -15.55 6.84
N ALA A 113 1.70 -15.01 6.39
CA ALA A 113 1.82 -13.58 6.10
C ALA A 113 0.90 -13.14 4.95
N SER A 114 0.62 -14.02 3.98
CA SER A 114 -0.25 -13.72 2.84
C SER A 114 -1.74 -14.00 3.09
N ALA A 115 -2.08 -14.75 4.13
CA ALA A 115 -3.45 -15.17 4.42
C ALA A 115 -4.43 -14.00 4.62
N ALA A 116 -3.94 -12.86 5.13
CA ALA A 116 -4.76 -11.68 5.38
C ALA A 116 -5.38 -11.08 4.09
N ILE A 117 -4.79 -11.34 2.91
CA ILE A 117 -5.37 -10.89 1.63
C ILE A 117 -6.63 -11.68 1.28
N ALA A 118 -6.66 -12.96 1.62
CA ALA A 118 -7.76 -13.86 1.25
C ALA A 118 -9.05 -13.57 2.05
N VAL A 119 -8.93 -12.89 3.20
CA VAL A 119 -10.07 -12.63 4.07
C VAL A 119 -10.69 -11.27 3.77
N PRO A 120 -12.01 -11.17 3.54
CA PRO A 120 -12.68 -9.88 3.37
C PRO A 120 -12.45 -8.98 4.59
N GLY A 121 -12.18 -7.68 4.34
CA GLY A 121 -11.80 -6.74 5.41
C GLY A 121 -12.85 -6.61 6.52
N ILE A 122 -14.13 -6.71 6.19
CA ILE A 122 -15.21 -6.65 7.19
C ILE A 122 -15.20 -7.86 8.12
N VAL A 123 -14.83 -9.03 7.61
CA VAL A 123 -14.71 -10.26 8.43
C VAL A 123 -13.55 -10.13 9.41
N LEU A 124 -12.41 -9.59 8.93
CA LEU A 124 -11.27 -9.29 9.81
C LEU A 124 -11.65 -8.27 10.88
N ALA A 125 -12.35 -7.19 10.52
CA ALA A 125 -12.77 -6.16 11.46
C ALA A 125 -13.67 -6.73 12.56
N ILE A 126 -14.68 -7.52 12.20
CA ILE A 126 -15.55 -8.20 13.17
C ILE A 126 -14.75 -9.18 14.03
N GLY A 127 -13.83 -9.95 13.40
CA GLY A 127 -12.93 -10.85 14.10
C GLY A 127 -12.10 -10.13 15.17
N TYR A 128 -11.47 -9.01 14.83
CA TYR A 128 -10.71 -8.20 15.79
C TYR A 128 -11.57 -7.66 16.93
N LEU A 129 -12.74 -7.09 16.62
CA LEU A 129 -13.64 -6.58 17.65
C LEU A 129 -14.07 -7.69 18.61
N ARG A 130 -14.38 -8.89 18.11
CA ARG A 130 -14.79 -10.03 18.94
C ARG A 130 -13.63 -10.62 19.74
N THR A 131 -12.46 -10.77 19.12
CA THR A 131 -11.29 -11.39 19.77
C THR A 131 -10.72 -10.46 20.85
N PHE A 132 -10.65 -9.17 20.59
CA PHE A 132 -9.99 -8.22 21.50
C PHE A 132 -10.95 -7.47 22.44
N GLN A 133 -12.24 -7.80 22.45
CA GLN A 133 -13.21 -7.11 23.30
C GLN A 133 -12.93 -7.26 24.81
N SER A 134 -12.30 -8.37 25.23
CA SER A 134 -11.98 -8.67 26.63
C SER A 134 -10.55 -8.27 27.02
N PHE A 135 -9.75 -7.77 26.06
CA PHE A 135 -8.39 -7.34 26.34
C PHE A 135 -8.37 -5.86 26.70
N GLU A 136 -7.80 -5.57 27.86
CA GLU A 136 -7.68 -4.21 28.37
C GLU A 136 -6.21 -3.81 28.56
N ILE A 137 -5.90 -2.56 28.27
CA ILE A 137 -4.60 -1.94 28.54
C ILE A 137 -4.86 -0.74 29.43
N GLY A 138 -4.36 -0.80 30.67
CA GLY A 138 -4.58 0.30 31.63
C GLY A 138 -6.04 0.55 31.99
N GLY A 139 -6.90 -0.50 31.96
CA GLY A 139 -8.34 -0.40 32.24
C GLY A 139 -9.18 0.10 31.06
N VAL A 140 -8.58 0.24 29.87
CA VAL A 140 -9.30 0.64 28.63
C VAL A 140 -9.30 -0.55 27.68
N PRO A 141 -10.46 -0.98 27.15
CA PRO A 141 -10.54 -2.02 26.15
C PRO A 141 -9.72 -1.64 24.91
N ILE A 142 -8.89 -2.58 24.40
CA ILE A 142 -8.03 -2.34 23.24
C ILE A 142 -8.86 -1.97 22.00
N THR A 143 -10.11 -2.42 21.95
CA THR A 143 -11.08 -2.12 20.89
C THR A 143 -11.44 -0.63 20.80
N GLN A 144 -11.21 0.13 21.86
CA GLN A 144 -11.46 1.57 21.94
C GLN A 144 -10.17 2.38 21.74
N THR A 145 -9.05 1.71 21.46
CA THR A 145 -7.74 2.36 21.28
C THR A 145 -7.32 2.41 19.83
N TRP A 146 -6.45 3.35 19.52
CA TRP A 146 -5.80 3.48 18.22
C TRP A 146 -4.91 2.27 17.88
N LEU A 147 -4.48 1.51 18.89
CA LEU A 147 -3.64 0.30 18.71
C LEU A 147 -4.32 -0.77 17.86
N LEU A 148 -5.63 -0.98 18.06
CA LEU A 148 -6.36 -1.96 17.26
C LEU A 148 -6.42 -1.56 15.78
N ILE A 149 -6.61 -0.26 15.50
CA ILE A 149 -6.62 0.26 14.14
C ILE A 149 -5.25 0.06 13.49
N MET A 150 -4.17 0.40 14.20
CA MET A 150 -2.80 0.22 13.74
C MET A 150 -2.50 -1.26 13.45
N LEU A 151 -2.88 -2.18 14.38
CA LEU A 151 -2.72 -3.61 14.19
C LEU A 151 -3.48 -4.12 12.96
N ALA A 152 -4.73 -3.67 12.79
CA ALA A 152 -5.54 -4.06 11.64
C ALA A 152 -4.94 -3.58 10.30
N TYR A 153 -4.37 -2.39 10.28
CA TYR A 153 -3.64 -1.89 9.10
C TYR A 153 -2.39 -2.70 8.82
N SER A 154 -1.55 -2.98 9.83
CA SER A 154 -0.36 -3.79 9.68
C SER A 154 -0.67 -5.18 9.16
N VAL A 155 -1.55 -5.94 9.81
CA VAL A 155 -1.86 -7.30 9.38
C VAL A 155 -2.38 -7.33 7.94
N ARG A 156 -3.19 -6.35 7.54
CA ARG A 156 -3.75 -6.28 6.19
C ARG A 156 -2.73 -5.86 5.14
N ARG A 157 -1.73 -5.05 5.49
CA ARG A 157 -0.71 -4.50 4.57
C ARG A 157 0.57 -5.29 4.54
N LEU A 158 0.84 -6.09 5.58
CA LEU A 158 2.02 -6.94 5.69
C LEU A 158 2.32 -7.78 4.42
N PRO A 159 1.33 -8.40 3.74
CA PRO A 159 1.62 -9.16 2.52
C PRO A 159 2.26 -8.33 1.41
N TYR A 160 1.84 -7.07 1.25
CA TYR A 160 2.40 -6.17 0.24
C TYR A 160 3.83 -5.74 0.61
N ALA A 161 4.06 -5.41 1.88
CA ALA A 161 5.40 -5.10 2.39
C ALA A 161 6.33 -6.29 2.21
N LEU A 162 5.89 -7.51 2.57
CA LEU A 162 6.66 -8.73 2.40
C LEU A 162 7.06 -8.95 0.93
N ARG A 163 6.12 -8.84 -0.02
CA ARG A 163 6.43 -9.00 -1.46
C ARG A 163 7.43 -7.97 -1.96
N SER A 164 7.31 -6.72 -1.52
CA SER A 164 8.25 -5.66 -1.86
C SER A 164 9.64 -5.92 -1.29
N CYS A 165 9.73 -6.35 -0.03
CA CYS A 165 11.00 -6.72 0.62
C CYS A 165 11.64 -7.95 -0.06
N MET A 166 10.86 -8.97 -0.40
CA MET A 166 11.36 -10.14 -1.12
C MET A 166 11.93 -9.73 -2.49
N ALA A 167 11.23 -8.88 -3.24
CA ALA A 167 11.69 -8.40 -4.54
C ALA A 167 12.99 -7.59 -4.41
N ALA A 168 13.10 -6.75 -3.39
CA ALA A 168 14.33 -5.99 -3.11
C ALA A 168 15.50 -6.91 -2.76
N LEU A 169 15.31 -7.87 -1.85
CA LEU A 169 16.36 -8.82 -1.45
C LEU A 169 16.80 -9.74 -2.58
N GLN A 170 15.91 -10.09 -3.51
CA GLN A 170 16.28 -10.88 -4.70
C GLN A 170 17.17 -10.13 -5.69
N GLN A 171 17.16 -8.80 -5.67
CA GLN A 171 18.04 -7.97 -6.50
C GLN A 171 19.46 -7.85 -5.91
N VAL A 172 19.63 -8.12 -4.62
CA VAL A 172 20.95 -8.15 -3.98
C VAL A 172 21.60 -9.49 -4.21
N ASN A 173 22.75 -9.51 -4.91
CA ASN A 173 23.48 -10.75 -5.18
C ASN A 173 24.13 -11.27 -3.88
N LEU A 174 24.05 -12.59 -3.66
CA LEU A 174 24.69 -13.25 -2.51
C LEU A 174 26.18 -12.95 -2.41
N SER A 175 26.87 -12.83 -3.55
CA SER A 175 28.28 -12.51 -3.57
C SER A 175 28.64 -11.17 -2.93
N LEU A 176 27.71 -10.22 -2.87
CA LEU A 176 27.91 -8.94 -2.17
C LEU A 176 27.84 -9.12 -0.65
N GLU A 177 26.96 -10.00 -0.18
CA GLU A 177 26.85 -10.34 1.24
C GLU A 177 28.10 -11.10 1.70
N GLU A 178 28.55 -12.10 0.92
CA GLU A 178 29.79 -12.87 1.17
C GLU A 178 31.03 -11.96 1.16
N ALA A 179 31.11 -11.00 0.24
CA ALA A 179 32.21 -10.02 0.20
C ALA A 179 32.21 -9.09 1.43
N ALA A 180 31.03 -8.69 1.89
CA ALA A 180 30.91 -7.88 3.10
C ALA A 180 31.35 -8.65 4.36
N GLU A 181 30.98 -9.92 4.49
CA GLU A 181 31.45 -10.79 5.57
C GLU A 181 32.98 -10.99 5.56
N MET A 182 33.61 -11.05 4.36
CA MET A 182 35.06 -11.18 4.27
C MET A 182 35.82 -9.91 4.62
N LEU A 183 35.18 -8.76 4.58
CA LEU A 183 35.79 -7.47 4.92
C LEU A 183 35.62 -7.07 6.40
N GLY A 184 34.86 -7.83 7.21
CA GLY A 184 34.58 -7.63 8.63
C GLY A 184 33.29 -6.90 8.85
#